data_cb51fdb615bfe065cb621507b63a4a05
#
_entry.id   cb51fdb615bfe065cb621507b63a4a05
#
_cell.length_a   1.000
_cell.length_b   1.000
_cell.length_c   1.000
_cell.angle_alpha   90.00
_cell.angle_beta   90.00
_cell.angle_gamma   90.00
#
_symmetry.space_group_name_H-M   'P 1'
#
loop_
_entity.id
_entity.type
_entity.pdbx_description
1 polymer ?
#
loop_
_entity_poly.entity_id
_entity_poly.type
_entity_poly.pdbx_seq_one_letter_code
_entity_poly.pdbx_strand_id
1 'polypeptide(L)'
;MKGRYGIHGGQYIPETLMSEIHKIEEAYEFYKNDQAFNDELNTLLKEYAGRPSLLYYAKKMTEDLGGAKIYLKREDLNHTGSHKINNVLGQALMAKKMGKTRIIAETGAGQHGGATATAALLGLECEIFMGKEDTDRQALNVYRMELLGAKVHPVTTGTMTLKDAVNEAMREWTKRVDDTMYVLGSVMGPHPFPMMVRDFQSVISKEAREQILEYEGKLPTAVMACVGGGSNAMGMFYNFINDKDIKLIGCEAAGKGVDTALTAATIATGSLGVFHGMKSYFCQDKYGQIAPVYSLSAGLDYPGIGPEHAYLHDTKRAQYVPVTDDEAVDAFEYIAKTEGIICAIESAHAIAHAIKIASTMKKDDILIVCLSGRGDKDVAAIARYRGKEIYE
;
A
#
# COMPACT_ATOMS: atom_id res chain seq x y z
N MET A 1 -16.45 -12.10 -15.91
CA MET A 1 -16.07 -10.86 -16.63
C MET A 1 -14.69 -10.47 -16.08
N LYS A 2 -13.67 -10.39 -16.94
CA LYS A 2 -12.30 -10.05 -16.51
C LYS A 2 -12.29 -8.69 -15.77
N GLY A 3 -11.42 -8.55 -14.76
CA GLY A 3 -11.28 -7.31 -14.01
C GLY A 3 -12.44 -6.92 -13.10
N ARG A 4 -13.32 -7.86 -12.80
CA ARG A 4 -14.44 -7.66 -11.89
C ARG A 4 -14.32 -8.55 -10.65
N TYR A 5 -14.61 -7.94 -9.51
CA TYR A 5 -14.76 -8.55 -8.19
C TYR A 5 -16.21 -8.32 -7.76
N GLY A 6 -17.12 -9.23 -8.10
CA GLY A 6 -18.55 -8.99 -7.99
C GLY A 6 -18.97 -7.77 -8.83
N ILE A 7 -19.52 -6.73 -8.17
CA ILE A 7 -19.93 -5.48 -8.82
C ILE A 7 -18.79 -4.45 -8.94
N HIS A 8 -17.63 -4.72 -8.32
CA HIS A 8 -16.48 -3.80 -8.24
C HIS A 8 -15.48 -4.03 -9.38
N GLY A 9 -14.53 -3.11 -9.55
CA GLY A 9 -13.50 -3.17 -10.59
C GLY A 9 -13.95 -2.58 -11.91
N GLY A 10 -13.41 -3.09 -13.01
CA GLY A 10 -13.70 -2.66 -14.39
C GLY A 10 -12.70 -1.66 -14.93
N GLN A 11 -13.04 -1.04 -16.07
CA GLN A 11 -12.19 -0.12 -16.82
C GLN A 11 -13.01 1.12 -17.18
N TYR A 12 -13.03 2.11 -16.28
CA TYR A 12 -13.79 3.36 -16.45
C TYR A 12 -12.81 4.49 -16.79
N ILE A 13 -12.26 4.44 -18.00
CA ILE A 13 -11.23 5.35 -18.48
C ILE A 13 -11.61 5.92 -19.86
N PRO A 14 -11.02 7.05 -20.26
CA PRO A 14 -11.20 7.60 -21.60
C PRO A 14 -10.75 6.62 -22.70
N GLU A 15 -11.40 6.68 -23.85
CA GLU A 15 -11.07 5.88 -25.03
C GLU A 15 -9.62 6.03 -25.48
N THR A 16 -9.01 7.18 -25.23
CA THR A 16 -7.59 7.46 -25.52
C THR A 16 -6.61 6.54 -24.80
N LEU A 17 -7.00 5.98 -23.66
CA LEU A 17 -6.19 5.06 -22.87
C LEU A 17 -6.55 3.58 -23.09
N MET A 18 -7.69 3.27 -23.71
CA MET A 18 -8.18 1.90 -23.84
C MET A 18 -7.21 0.99 -24.59
N SER A 19 -6.62 1.49 -25.70
CA SER A 19 -5.64 0.70 -26.46
C SER A 19 -4.43 0.33 -25.62
N GLU A 20 -3.92 1.25 -24.82
CA GLU A 20 -2.76 1.01 -23.95
C GLU A 20 -3.09 0.07 -22.80
N ILE A 21 -4.25 0.22 -22.19
CA ILE A 21 -4.71 -0.71 -21.13
C ILE A 21 -4.81 -2.14 -21.65
N HIS A 22 -5.29 -2.33 -22.88
CA HIS A 22 -5.32 -3.67 -23.49
C HIS A 22 -3.90 -4.21 -23.73
N LYS A 23 -2.97 -3.39 -24.22
CA LYS A 23 -1.55 -3.80 -24.35
C LYS A 23 -0.94 -4.20 -22.99
N ILE A 24 -1.22 -3.45 -21.95
CA ILE A 24 -0.77 -3.76 -20.58
C ILE A 24 -1.40 -5.07 -20.09
N GLU A 25 -2.70 -5.29 -20.32
CA GLU A 25 -3.38 -6.52 -19.96
C GLU A 25 -2.78 -7.74 -20.70
N GLU A 26 -2.57 -7.62 -21.99
CA GLU A 26 -1.95 -8.68 -22.82
C GLU A 26 -0.52 -8.97 -22.37
N ALA A 27 0.29 -7.94 -22.16
CA ALA A 27 1.66 -8.07 -21.67
C ALA A 27 1.70 -8.74 -20.30
N TYR A 28 0.83 -8.32 -19.37
CA TYR A 28 0.76 -8.92 -18.05
C TYR A 28 0.33 -10.40 -18.11
N GLU A 29 -0.70 -10.75 -18.90
CA GLU A 29 -1.14 -12.14 -19.08
C GLU A 29 -0.05 -13.02 -19.68
N PHE A 30 0.78 -12.47 -20.54
CA PHE A 30 1.96 -13.16 -21.09
C PHE A 30 3.06 -13.31 -20.03
N TYR A 31 3.54 -12.20 -19.45
CA TYR A 31 4.72 -12.20 -18.58
C TYR A 31 4.50 -12.92 -17.25
N LYS A 32 3.31 -12.91 -16.69
CA LYS A 32 3.05 -13.64 -15.44
C LYS A 32 3.29 -15.16 -15.57
N ASN A 33 3.25 -15.71 -16.79
CA ASN A 33 3.49 -17.12 -17.08
C ASN A 33 4.83 -17.35 -17.79
N ASP A 34 5.57 -16.31 -18.14
CA ASP A 34 6.88 -16.40 -18.79
C ASP A 34 7.98 -16.69 -17.77
N GLN A 35 8.67 -17.81 -17.93
CA GLN A 35 9.69 -18.26 -17.00
C GLN A 35 10.87 -17.27 -16.92
N ALA A 36 11.32 -16.75 -18.07
CA ALA A 36 12.46 -15.84 -18.11
C ALA A 36 12.16 -14.51 -17.39
N PHE A 37 10.93 -13.99 -17.55
CA PHE A 37 10.49 -12.82 -16.79
C PHE A 37 10.45 -13.09 -15.28
N ASN A 38 9.88 -14.22 -14.89
CA ASN A 38 9.78 -14.57 -13.47
C ASN A 38 11.14 -14.83 -12.83
N ASP A 39 12.09 -15.43 -13.55
CA ASP A 39 13.46 -15.64 -13.06
C ASP A 39 14.19 -14.30 -12.87
N GLU A 40 14.08 -13.37 -13.84
CA GLU A 40 14.64 -12.02 -13.74
C GLU A 40 14.00 -11.23 -12.58
N LEU A 41 12.67 -11.27 -12.44
CA LEU A 41 11.97 -10.63 -11.33
C LEU A 41 12.37 -11.23 -9.97
N ASN A 42 12.46 -12.55 -9.87
CA ASN A 42 12.88 -13.22 -8.64
C ASN A 42 14.32 -12.86 -8.26
N THR A 43 15.22 -12.73 -9.24
CA THR A 43 16.59 -12.25 -9.02
C THR A 43 16.58 -10.82 -8.45
N LEU A 44 15.83 -9.91 -9.06
CA LEU A 44 15.68 -8.54 -8.56
C LEU A 44 15.07 -8.49 -7.15
N LEU A 45 14.04 -9.29 -6.89
CA LEU A 45 13.42 -9.37 -5.58
C LEU A 45 14.39 -9.88 -4.51
N LYS A 46 15.20 -10.88 -4.84
CA LYS A 46 16.18 -11.48 -3.93
C LYS A 46 17.40 -10.59 -3.72
N GLU A 47 18.05 -10.19 -4.80
CA GLU A 47 19.38 -9.56 -4.74
C GLU A 47 19.31 -8.04 -4.55
N TYR A 48 18.27 -7.40 -5.07
CA TYR A 48 18.10 -5.95 -4.99
C TYR A 48 17.11 -5.53 -3.91
N ALA A 49 15.93 -6.16 -3.84
CA ALA A 49 14.94 -5.82 -2.82
C ALA A 49 15.23 -6.44 -1.44
N GLY A 50 16.09 -7.49 -1.37
CA GLY A 50 16.48 -8.12 -0.11
C GLY A 50 15.48 -9.17 0.40
N ARG A 51 14.69 -9.77 -0.50
CA ARG A 51 13.72 -10.81 -0.12
C ARG A 51 14.39 -12.18 0.11
N PRO A 52 13.78 -13.09 0.91
CA PRO A 52 12.48 -12.94 1.59
C PRO A 52 12.54 -11.97 2.77
N SER A 53 11.49 -11.17 3.00
CA SER A 53 11.29 -10.54 4.29
C SER A 53 10.87 -11.59 5.31
N LEU A 54 11.34 -11.48 6.55
CA LEU A 54 11.09 -12.51 7.56
C LEU A 54 9.90 -12.14 8.47
N LEU A 55 9.29 -13.16 9.06
CA LEU A 55 8.44 -13.00 10.21
C LEU A 55 9.34 -12.81 11.44
N TYR A 56 9.12 -11.75 12.19
CA TYR A 56 9.76 -11.47 13.47
C TYR A 56 8.78 -11.77 14.61
N TYR A 57 9.15 -12.67 15.51
CA TYR A 57 8.37 -12.91 16.72
C TYR A 57 8.53 -11.75 17.68
N ALA A 58 7.50 -10.94 17.84
CA ALA A 58 7.46 -9.78 18.73
C ALA A 58 7.28 -10.26 20.18
N LYS A 59 8.38 -10.78 20.77
CA LYS A 59 8.35 -11.48 22.06
C LYS A 59 7.90 -10.56 23.19
N LYS A 60 8.49 -9.36 23.29
CA LYS A 60 8.15 -8.43 24.38
C LYS A 60 6.70 -7.94 24.24
N MET A 61 6.26 -7.63 23.04
CA MET A 61 4.89 -7.24 22.77
C MET A 61 3.91 -8.40 23.11
N THR A 62 4.25 -9.63 22.77
CA THR A 62 3.46 -10.83 23.11
C THR A 62 3.35 -11.01 24.62
N GLU A 63 4.46 -10.88 25.33
CA GLU A 63 4.50 -11.01 26.80
C GLU A 63 3.73 -9.88 27.50
N ASP A 64 3.88 -8.65 27.04
CA ASP A 64 3.23 -7.46 27.60
C ASP A 64 1.71 -7.49 27.43
N LEU A 65 1.22 -7.89 26.25
CA LEU A 65 -0.21 -7.99 25.96
C LEU A 65 -0.88 -9.26 26.49
N GLY A 66 -0.11 -10.32 26.75
CA GLY A 66 -0.53 -11.51 27.48
C GLY A 66 -1.53 -12.45 26.79
N GLY A 67 -1.82 -12.24 25.50
CA GLY A 67 -2.75 -13.04 24.69
C GLY A 67 -2.05 -13.78 23.53
N ALA A 68 -2.49 -13.52 22.30
CA ALA A 68 -1.96 -14.18 21.10
C ALA A 68 -0.46 -13.96 20.91
N LYS A 69 0.21 -14.92 20.31
CA LYS A 69 1.57 -14.74 19.76
C LYS A 69 1.53 -13.76 18.60
N ILE A 70 2.39 -12.75 18.64
CA ILE A 70 2.43 -11.67 17.64
C ILE A 70 3.66 -11.86 16.77
N TYR A 71 3.45 -11.94 15.47
CA TYR A 71 4.47 -11.97 14.43
C TYR A 71 4.36 -10.74 13.55
N LEU A 72 5.50 -10.12 13.25
CA LEU A 72 5.58 -8.95 12.38
C LEU A 72 6.20 -9.36 11.05
N LYS A 73 5.47 -9.18 9.94
CA LYS A 73 6.02 -9.38 8.60
C LYS A 73 6.80 -8.14 8.19
N ARG A 74 8.13 -8.27 8.11
CA ARG A 74 9.10 -7.18 8.07
C ARG A 74 9.31 -6.61 6.65
N GLU A 75 8.24 -6.08 6.03
CA GLU A 75 8.36 -5.38 4.74
C GLU A 75 9.09 -4.02 4.85
N ASP A 76 9.22 -3.49 6.05
CA ASP A 76 10.01 -2.30 6.38
C ASP A 76 11.52 -2.48 6.15
N LEU A 77 12.02 -3.71 6.11
CA LEU A 77 13.42 -4.04 5.86
C LEU A 77 13.77 -4.22 4.38
N ASN A 78 12.80 -4.22 3.49
CA ASN A 78 13.06 -4.28 2.06
C ASN A 78 13.82 -3.02 1.60
N HIS A 79 14.58 -3.14 0.51
CA HIS A 79 15.19 -1.98 -0.14
C HIS A 79 14.15 -0.89 -0.40
N THR A 80 14.51 0.37 -0.22
CA THR A 80 13.66 1.56 -0.16
C THR A 80 12.74 1.66 1.06
N GLY A 81 12.74 0.66 1.95
CA GLY A 81 12.11 0.71 3.26
C GLY A 81 10.61 0.42 3.26
N SER A 82 10.07 -0.25 2.25
CA SER A 82 8.66 -0.65 2.25
C SER A 82 8.33 -1.75 1.24
N HIS A 83 7.11 -2.31 1.35
CA HIS A 83 6.52 -3.27 0.42
C HIS A 83 6.40 -2.75 -1.02
N LYS A 84 6.46 -1.45 -1.25
CA LYS A 84 6.25 -0.84 -2.58
C LYS A 84 7.22 -1.37 -3.63
N ILE A 85 8.44 -1.70 -3.23
CA ILE A 85 9.47 -2.21 -4.14
C ILE A 85 9.03 -3.49 -4.86
N ASN A 86 8.23 -4.36 -4.23
CA ASN A 86 7.76 -5.61 -4.83
C ASN A 86 6.97 -5.35 -6.12
N ASN A 87 6.00 -4.45 -6.03
CA ASN A 87 5.16 -4.06 -7.14
C ASN A 87 5.93 -3.27 -8.20
N VAL A 88 6.76 -2.33 -7.77
CA VAL A 88 7.52 -1.46 -8.68
C VAL A 88 8.46 -2.25 -9.56
N LEU A 89 9.21 -3.20 -9.00
CA LEU A 89 10.12 -4.04 -9.79
C LEU A 89 9.36 -4.85 -10.85
N GLY A 90 8.21 -5.41 -10.50
CA GLY A 90 7.38 -6.14 -11.45
C GLY A 90 6.85 -5.26 -12.59
N GLN A 91 6.26 -4.10 -12.26
CA GLN A 91 5.73 -3.18 -13.27
C GLN A 91 6.83 -2.55 -14.13
N ALA A 92 7.96 -2.13 -13.53
CA ALA A 92 9.05 -1.50 -14.25
C ALA A 92 9.76 -2.51 -15.19
N LEU A 93 9.97 -3.75 -14.73
CA LEU A 93 10.50 -4.81 -15.59
C LEU A 93 9.56 -5.08 -16.77
N MET A 94 8.26 -5.15 -16.52
CA MET A 94 7.27 -5.32 -17.58
C MET A 94 7.29 -4.14 -18.56
N ALA A 95 7.35 -2.90 -18.07
CA ALA A 95 7.46 -1.70 -18.90
C ALA A 95 8.67 -1.78 -19.84
N LYS A 96 9.85 -2.17 -19.32
CA LYS A 96 11.07 -2.38 -20.11
C LYS A 96 10.87 -3.45 -21.18
N LYS A 97 10.26 -4.59 -20.85
CA LYS A 97 9.99 -5.68 -21.80
C LYS A 97 8.96 -5.27 -22.87
N MET A 98 8.04 -4.36 -22.55
CA MET A 98 7.11 -3.73 -23.51
C MET A 98 7.76 -2.69 -24.40
N GLY A 99 9.05 -2.38 -24.22
CA GLY A 99 9.77 -1.37 -24.98
C GLY A 99 9.49 0.08 -24.54
N LYS A 100 8.90 0.29 -23.37
CA LYS A 100 8.74 1.63 -22.80
C LYS A 100 10.10 2.19 -22.39
N THR A 101 10.28 3.50 -22.57
CA THR A 101 11.51 4.23 -22.21
C THR A 101 11.34 5.08 -20.95
N ARG A 102 10.10 5.34 -20.58
CA ARG A 102 9.73 6.20 -19.44
C ARG A 102 8.68 5.55 -18.57
N ILE A 103 8.79 5.76 -17.27
CA ILE A 103 7.76 5.45 -16.30
C ILE A 103 7.34 6.69 -15.52
N ILE A 104 6.08 6.72 -15.13
CA ILE A 104 5.54 7.74 -14.23
C ILE A 104 4.86 7.08 -13.06
N ALA A 105 4.81 7.77 -11.92
CA ALA A 105 4.09 7.33 -10.74
C ALA A 105 3.55 8.51 -9.93
N GLU A 106 2.53 8.23 -9.14
CA GLU A 106 2.05 9.10 -8.06
C GLU A 106 2.68 8.71 -6.71
N THR A 107 2.72 9.64 -5.77
CA THR A 107 3.10 9.33 -4.39
C THR A 107 2.54 10.35 -3.39
N GLY A 108 2.20 9.91 -2.18
CA GLY A 108 1.86 10.77 -1.04
C GLY A 108 3.01 10.80 -0.04
N ALA A 109 3.27 9.68 0.63
CA ALA A 109 4.36 9.56 1.63
C ALA A 109 5.78 9.53 1.02
N GLY A 110 5.92 9.49 -0.30
CA GLY A 110 7.20 9.33 -0.98
C GLY A 110 7.72 7.89 -1.05
N GLN A 111 7.06 6.92 -0.44
CA GLN A 111 7.51 5.52 -0.46
C GLN A 111 7.35 4.89 -1.84
N HIS A 112 6.21 5.10 -2.51
CA HIS A 112 6.00 4.60 -3.87
C HIS A 112 6.89 5.32 -4.87
N GLY A 113 6.99 6.64 -4.79
CA GLY A 113 7.89 7.43 -5.62
C GLY A 113 9.34 7.01 -5.45
N GLY A 114 9.80 6.84 -4.20
CA GLY A 114 11.16 6.37 -3.90
C GLY A 114 11.43 4.98 -4.46
N ALA A 115 10.45 4.05 -4.38
CA ALA A 115 10.57 2.75 -5.00
C ALA A 115 10.60 2.86 -6.54
N THR A 116 9.73 3.69 -7.13
CA THR A 116 9.67 3.87 -8.59
C THR A 116 10.95 4.52 -9.14
N ALA A 117 11.54 5.45 -8.39
CA ALA A 117 12.81 6.07 -8.78
C ALA A 117 13.95 5.04 -8.93
N THR A 118 13.90 3.91 -8.19
CA THR A 118 14.90 2.85 -8.36
C THR A 118 14.82 2.13 -9.71
N ALA A 119 13.76 2.34 -10.48
CA ALA A 119 13.64 1.79 -11.84
C ALA A 119 14.64 2.41 -12.83
N ALA A 120 15.39 3.45 -12.45
CA ALA A 120 16.60 3.89 -13.12
C ALA A 120 17.61 2.74 -13.30
N LEU A 121 17.64 1.76 -12.38
CA LEU A 121 18.37 0.49 -12.51
C LEU A 121 18.09 -0.22 -13.84
N LEU A 122 16.87 -0.11 -14.34
CA LEU A 122 16.41 -0.74 -15.59
C LEU A 122 16.65 0.15 -16.83
N GLY A 123 17.24 1.35 -16.65
CA GLY A 123 17.50 2.32 -17.71
C GLY A 123 16.25 3.08 -18.18
N LEU A 124 15.25 3.22 -17.31
CA LEU A 124 14.01 3.95 -17.60
C LEU A 124 14.06 5.37 -17.03
N GLU A 125 13.61 6.35 -17.81
CA GLU A 125 13.31 7.68 -17.29
C GLU A 125 12.17 7.60 -16.28
N CYS A 126 12.28 8.36 -15.17
CA CYS A 126 11.29 8.32 -14.10
C CYS A 126 10.79 9.74 -13.74
N GLU A 127 9.47 9.94 -13.80
CA GLU A 127 8.84 11.17 -13.32
C GLU A 127 7.79 10.84 -12.26
N ILE A 128 7.82 11.56 -11.14
CA ILE A 128 6.97 11.34 -9.99
C ILE A 128 6.06 12.54 -9.77
N PHE A 129 4.76 12.30 -9.66
CA PHE A 129 3.77 13.30 -9.30
C PHE A 129 3.45 13.21 -7.81
N MET A 130 3.57 14.33 -7.10
CA MET A 130 3.36 14.39 -5.66
C MET A 130 2.62 15.69 -5.32
N GLY A 131 1.60 15.62 -4.47
CA GLY A 131 0.89 16.81 -4.05
C GLY A 131 1.84 17.81 -3.39
N LYS A 132 1.64 19.12 -3.62
CA LYS A 132 2.49 20.17 -3.04
C LYS A 132 2.50 20.11 -1.51
N GLU A 133 1.36 19.85 -0.89
CA GLU A 133 1.23 19.64 0.55
C GLU A 133 2.09 18.46 1.03
N ASP A 134 2.07 17.36 0.28
CA ASP A 134 2.86 16.17 0.58
C ASP A 134 4.36 16.40 0.32
N THR A 135 4.74 17.18 -0.72
CA THR A 135 6.16 17.50 -0.96
C THR A 135 6.76 18.28 0.20
N ASP A 136 5.99 19.19 0.80
CA ASP A 136 6.43 19.97 1.95
C ASP A 136 6.55 19.14 3.23
N ARG A 137 5.61 18.21 3.45
CA ARG A 137 5.67 17.29 4.59
C ARG A 137 6.80 16.27 4.49
N GLN A 138 7.19 15.89 3.26
CA GLN A 138 8.07 14.77 2.94
C GLN A 138 9.31 15.20 2.14
N ALA A 139 9.84 16.40 2.40
CA ALA A 139 10.96 16.99 1.64
C ALA A 139 12.18 16.07 1.53
N LEU A 140 12.51 15.33 2.59
CA LEU A 140 13.61 14.35 2.57
C LEU A 140 13.38 13.23 1.55
N ASN A 141 12.14 12.76 1.42
CA ASN A 141 11.81 11.74 0.42
C ASN A 141 11.83 12.31 -1.01
N VAL A 142 11.44 13.58 -1.20
CA VAL A 142 11.59 14.28 -2.48
C VAL A 142 13.05 14.28 -2.90
N TYR A 143 13.94 14.71 -2.03
CA TYR A 143 15.38 14.75 -2.31
C TYR A 143 15.96 13.35 -2.59
N ARG A 144 15.50 12.31 -1.88
CA ARG A 144 15.90 10.91 -2.16
C ARG A 144 15.50 10.46 -3.57
N MET A 145 14.29 10.81 -4.02
CA MET A 145 13.83 10.50 -5.38
C MET A 145 14.68 11.22 -6.44
N GLU A 146 15.02 12.48 -6.21
CA GLU A 146 15.90 13.26 -7.09
C GLU A 146 17.32 12.71 -7.14
N LEU A 147 17.89 12.28 -6.00
CA LEU A 147 19.19 11.59 -5.94
C LEU A 147 19.21 10.29 -6.74
N LEU A 148 18.08 9.59 -6.84
CA LEU A 148 17.92 8.38 -7.64
C LEU A 148 17.69 8.70 -9.13
N GLY A 149 17.69 9.99 -9.51
CA GLY A 149 17.54 10.43 -10.89
C GLY A 149 16.09 10.66 -11.33
N ALA A 150 15.11 10.53 -10.45
CA ALA A 150 13.74 10.85 -10.79
C ALA A 150 13.49 12.37 -10.79
N LYS A 151 12.57 12.81 -11.66
CA LYS A 151 12.06 14.18 -11.65
C LYS A 151 10.76 14.25 -10.87
N VAL A 152 10.72 15.05 -9.82
CA VAL A 152 9.53 15.21 -8.98
C VAL A 152 8.74 16.44 -9.40
N HIS A 153 7.44 16.27 -9.65
CA HIS A 153 6.50 17.32 -10.04
C HIS A 153 5.53 17.63 -8.91
N PRO A 154 5.66 18.77 -8.22
CA PRO A 154 4.69 19.21 -7.23
C PRO A 154 3.35 19.55 -7.90
N VAL A 155 2.27 18.89 -7.45
CA VAL A 155 0.90 19.12 -7.96
C VAL A 155 0.22 20.14 -7.07
N THR A 156 -0.17 21.29 -7.64
CA THR A 156 -0.75 22.44 -6.94
C THR A 156 -2.26 22.57 -7.09
N THR A 157 -2.92 21.60 -7.72
CA THR A 157 -4.38 21.59 -7.92
C THR A 157 -5.10 20.84 -6.81
N GLY A 158 -6.37 21.12 -6.63
CA GLY A 158 -7.23 20.43 -5.68
C GLY A 158 -6.78 20.62 -4.23
N THR A 159 -6.73 19.52 -3.49
CA THR A 159 -6.23 19.47 -2.08
C THR A 159 -4.71 19.38 -2.00
N MET A 160 -4.01 19.31 -3.12
CA MET A 160 -2.56 19.18 -3.22
C MET A 160 -1.98 17.95 -2.49
N THR A 161 -2.75 16.85 -2.47
CA THR A 161 -2.41 15.57 -1.82
C THR A 161 -2.39 14.41 -2.82
N LEU A 162 -2.25 13.18 -2.33
CA LEU A 162 -2.14 11.96 -3.14
C LEU A 162 -3.23 11.82 -4.23
N LYS A 163 -4.49 12.20 -3.93
CA LYS A 163 -5.58 12.14 -4.92
C LYS A 163 -5.28 12.97 -6.16
N ASP A 164 -4.75 14.17 -5.96
CA ASP A 164 -4.46 15.10 -7.06
C ASP A 164 -3.20 14.68 -7.82
N ALA A 165 -2.24 14.05 -7.13
CA ALA A 165 -1.09 13.41 -7.76
C ALA A 165 -1.52 12.28 -8.71
N VAL A 166 -2.49 11.43 -8.32
CA VAL A 166 -3.09 10.40 -9.20
C VAL A 166 -3.74 11.04 -10.42
N ASN A 167 -4.53 12.11 -10.25
CA ASN A 167 -5.19 12.80 -11.34
C ASN A 167 -4.17 13.36 -12.36
N GLU A 168 -3.07 13.95 -11.88
CA GLU A 168 -2.05 14.53 -12.75
C GLU A 168 -1.24 13.43 -13.45
N ALA A 169 -0.88 12.37 -12.77
CA ALA A 169 -0.21 11.22 -13.38
C ALA A 169 -1.05 10.61 -14.51
N MET A 170 -2.37 10.46 -14.32
CA MET A 170 -3.28 9.98 -15.38
C MET A 170 -3.35 10.93 -16.57
N ARG A 171 -3.38 12.25 -16.35
CA ARG A 171 -3.35 13.25 -17.43
C ARG A 171 -2.03 13.20 -18.21
N GLU A 172 -0.91 13.12 -17.50
CA GLU A 172 0.40 13.04 -18.13
C GLU A 172 0.56 11.74 -18.92
N TRP A 173 0.07 10.63 -18.40
CA TRP A 173 0.07 9.34 -19.10
C TRP A 173 -0.65 9.45 -20.46
N THR A 174 -1.81 10.11 -20.48
CA THR A 174 -2.59 10.31 -21.72
C THR A 174 -1.80 11.08 -22.78
N LYS A 175 -0.92 12.00 -22.39
CA LYS A 175 -0.11 12.80 -23.34
C LYS A 175 0.99 12.00 -24.02
N ARG A 176 1.55 10.98 -23.33
CA ARG A 176 2.72 10.22 -23.77
C ARG A 176 2.52 8.71 -23.60
N VAL A 177 1.37 8.23 -23.99
CA VAL A 177 0.96 6.83 -23.77
C VAL A 177 1.84 5.84 -24.53
N ASP A 178 2.42 6.22 -25.66
CA ASP A 178 3.19 5.29 -26.50
C ASP A 178 4.53 4.89 -25.90
N ASP A 179 5.24 5.81 -25.26
CA ASP A 179 6.58 5.59 -24.69
C ASP A 179 6.60 5.45 -23.16
N THR A 180 5.47 5.72 -22.51
CA THR A 180 5.37 5.84 -21.06
C THR A 180 4.45 4.76 -20.47
N MET A 181 4.88 4.12 -19.38
CA MET A 181 4.02 3.30 -18.55
C MET A 181 3.73 3.99 -17.22
N TYR A 182 2.47 3.99 -16.81
CA TYR A 182 2.07 4.41 -15.48
C TYR A 182 2.30 3.23 -14.51
N VAL A 183 3.23 3.42 -13.57
CA VAL A 183 3.52 2.46 -12.49
C VAL A 183 2.63 2.78 -11.29
N LEU A 184 1.45 2.18 -11.26
CA LEU A 184 0.43 2.48 -10.27
C LEU A 184 0.79 1.88 -8.90
N GLY A 185 0.71 2.70 -7.84
CA GLY A 185 1.27 2.38 -6.53
C GLY A 185 0.42 1.51 -5.62
N SER A 186 -0.83 1.18 -6.00
CA SER A 186 -1.71 0.39 -5.16
C SER A 186 -2.64 -0.52 -5.97
N VAL A 187 -3.46 -1.34 -5.28
CA VAL A 187 -4.46 -2.25 -5.88
C VAL A 187 -5.70 -1.49 -6.33
N MET A 188 -5.50 -0.36 -6.97
CA MET A 188 -6.53 0.56 -7.45
C MET A 188 -6.38 0.83 -8.95
N GLY A 189 -7.28 1.62 -9.51
CA GLY A 189 -7.26 1.97 -10.92
C GLY A 189 -8.03 1.01 -11.82
N PRO A 190 -8.00 1.24 -13.14
CA PRO A 190 -8.66 0.37 -14.10
C PRO A 190 -7.99 -1.02 -14.15
N HIS A 191 -8.77 -2.05 -14.46
CA HIS A 191 -8.18 -3.35 -14.79
C HIS A 191 -7.17 -3.19 -15.96
N PRO A 192 -5.95 -3.79 -15.91
CA PRO A 192 -5.52 -4.88 -15.03
C PRO A 192 -4.80 -4.46 -13.74
N PHE A 193 -4.63 -3.17 -13.46
CA PHE A 193 -3.80 -2.70 -12.35
C PHE A 193 -4.13 -3.34 -10.99
N PRO A 194 -5.40 -3.42 -10.54
CA PRO A 194 -5.68 -4.03 -9.23
C PRO A 194 -5.19 -5.47 -9.13
N MET A 195 -5.38 -6.27 -10.20
CA MET A 195 -4.93 -7.66 -10.26
C MET A 195 -3.41 -7.75 -10.32
N MET A 196 -2.78 -6.99 -11.19
CA MET A 196 -1.34 -6.99 -11.40
C MET A 196 -0.58 -6.58 -10.12
N VAL A 197 -1.00 -5.50 -9.48
CA VAL A 197 -0.39 -5.02 -8.22
C VAL A 197 -0.58 -6.05 -7.10
N ARG A 198 -1.79 -6.65 -6.97
CA ARG A 198 -2.04 -7.73 -6.04
C ARG A 198 -1.05 -8.89 -6.23
N ASP A 199 -0.90 -9.34 -7.45
CA ASP A 199 -0.09 -10.51 -7.76
C ASP A 199 1.39 -10.25 -7.42
N PHE A 200 1.93 -9.07 -7.74
CA PHE A 200 3.29 -8.69 -7.34
C PHE A 200 3.45 -8.54 -5.82
N GLN A 201 2.40 -8.11 -5.13
CA GLN A 201 2.44 -8.00 -3.66
C GLN A 201 2.14 -9.33 -2.95
N SER A 202 1.59 -10.33 -3.64
CA SER A 202 1.21 -11.61 -3.04
C SER A 202 2.40 -12.40 -2.47
N VAL A 203 3.61 -12.04 -2.85
CA VAL A 203 4.86 -12.57 -2.26
C VAL A 203 4.90 -12.38 -0.74
N ILE A 204 4.27 -11.33 -0.21
CA ILE A 204 4.17 -11.05 1.23
C ILE A 204 3.50 -12.22 1.95
N SER A 205 2.29 -12.60 1.53
CA SER A 205 1.54 -13.69 2.17
C SER A 205 2.06 -15.06 1.81
N LYS A 206 2.64 -15.25 0.61
CA LYS A 206 3.30 -16.51 0.25
C LYS A 206 4.41 -16.85 1.23
N GLU A 207 5.34 -15.92 1.44
CA GLU A 207 6.43 -16.08 2.39
C GLU A 207 5.93 -16.19 3.84
N ALA A 208 4.97 -15.34 4.24
CA ALA A 208 4.42 -15.38 5.60
C ALA A 208 3.77 -16.73 5.91
N ARG A 209 3.08 -17.34 4.92
CA ARG A 209 2.46 -18.66 5.07
C ARG A 209 3.49 -19.76 5.25
N GLU A 210 4.54 -19.76 4.43
CA GLU A 210 5.63 -20.72 4.51
C GLU A 210 6.37 -20.59 5.87
N GLN A 211 6.74 -19.38 6.24
CA GLN A 211 7.48 -19.10 7.48
C GLN A 211 6.68 -19.43 8.74
N ILE A 212 5.38 -19.12 8.80
CA ILE A 212 4.61 -19.43 10.01
C ILE A 212 4.39 -20.93 10.20
N LEU A 213 4.26 -21.68 9.09
CA LEU A 213 4.20 -23.13 9.13
C LEU A 213 5.52 -23.74 9.60
N GLU A 214 6.65 -23.17 9.19
CA GLU A 214 7.97 -23.58 9.67
C GLU A 214 8.16 -23.30 11.17
N TYR A 215 7.73 -22.10 11.64
CA TYR A 215 7.95 -21.67 13.03
C TYR A 215 6.98 -22.30 14.03
N GLU A 216 5.72 -22.47 13.66
CA GLU A 216 4.64 -22.86 14.58
C GLU A 216 3.94 -24.16 14.20
N GLY A 217 4.23 -24.74 13.03
CA GLY A 217 3.58 -25.95 12.53
C GLY A 217 2.10 -25.78 12.18
N LYS A 218 1.56 -24.54 12.24
CA LYS A 218 0.15 -24.23 11.98
C LYS A 218 -0.02 -22.85 11.36
N LEU A 219 -1.18 -22.65 10.71
CA LEU A 219 -1.54 -21.35 10.13
C LEU A 219 -1.97 -20.35 11.22
N PRO A 220 -1.91 -19.02 10.93
CA PRO A 220 -2.28 -18.00 11.89
C PRO A 220 -3.80 -17.97 12.15
N THR A 221 -4.21 -17.49 13.32
CA THR A 221 -5.62 -17.21 13.64
C THR A 221 -6.11 -15.97 12.90
N ALA A 222 -5.24 -14.98 12.72
CA ALA A 222 -5.56 -13.77 12.00
C ALA A 222 -4.31 -13.19 11.30
N VAL A 223 -4.55 -12.50 10.17
CA VAL A 223 -3.56 -11.65 9.50
C VAL A 223 -4.11 -10.23 9.40
N MET A 224 -3.25 -9.24 9.59
CA MET A 224 -3.62 -7.84 9.73
C MET A 224 -2.68 -6.93 8.96
N ALA A 225 -3.24 -5.88 8.34
CA ALA A 225 -2.48 -4.85 7.65
C ALA A 225 -3.22 -3.52 7.62
N CYS A 226 -2.50 -2.39 7.51
CA CYS A 226 -3.11 -1.09 7.28
C CYS A 226 -3.67 -0.98 5.87
N VAL A 227 -4.69 -0.14 5.69
CA VAL A 227 -5.40 0.01 4.41
C VAL A 227 -5.61 1.49 4.08
N GLY A 228 -4.97 1.93 2.99
CA GLY A 228 -5.37 3.10 2.21
C GLY A 228 -5.94 2.59 0.89
N GLY A 229 -5.22 2.68 -0.24
CA GLY A 229 -5.60 1.94 -1.46
C GLY A 229 -5.55 0.42 -1.29
N GLY A 230 -4.75 -0.09 -0.35
CA GLY A 230 -4.80 -1.45 0.17
C GLY A 230 -3.77 -2.43 -0.40
N SER A 231 -2.66 -1.98 -1.02
CA SER A 231 -1.72 -2.91 -1.67
C SER A 231 -1.00 -3.85 -0.69
N ASN A 232 -0.51 -3.35 0.45
CA ASN A 232 0.12 -4.21 1.45
C ASN A 232 -0.86 -5.19 2.07
N ALA A 233 -2.08 -4.73 2.34
CA ALA A 233 -3.14 -5.57 2.90
C ALA A 233 -3.56 -6.67 1.92
N MET A 234 -3.72 -6.34 0.63
CA MET A 234 -4.04 -7.35 -0.37
C MET A 234 -2.89 -8.35 -0.53
N GLY A 235 -1.63 -7.87 -0.53
CA GLY A 235 -0.46 -8.73 -0.52
C GLY A 235 -0.44 -9.69 0.68
N MET A 236 -0.81 -9.20 1.88
CA MET A 236 -0.88 -9.99 3.10
C MET A 236 -2.07 -10.95 3.13
N PHE A 237 -3.20 -10.58 2.51
CA PHE A 237 -4.43 -11.39 2.55
C PHE A 237 -4.45 -12.51 1.49
N TYR A 238 -3.85 -12.27 0.33
CA TYR A 238 -4.12 -13.02 -0.88
C TYR A 238 -3.99 -14.54 -0.72
N ASN A 239 -2.89 -15.03 -0.17
CA ASN A 239 -2.68 -16.47 0.03
C ASN A 239 -3.43 -17.04 1.26
N PHE A 240 -4.22 -16.24 1.97
CA PHE A 240 -5.08 -16.64 3.07
C PHE A 240 -6.58 -16.47 2.76
N ILE A 241 -6.95 -15.92 1.59
CA ILE A 241 -8.35 -15.66 1.25
C ILE A 241 -9.21 -16.92 1.29
N ASN A 242 -8.65 -18.05 0.87
CA ASN A 242 -9.39 -19.32 0.80
C ASN A 242 -9.44 -20.07 2.14
N ASP A 243 -8.60 -19.71 3.11
CA ASP A 243 -8.59 -20.31 4.45
C ASP A 243 -9.67 -19.63 5.32
N LYS A 244 -10.86 -20.21 5.35
CA LYS A 244 -12.06 -19.58 5.97
C LYS A 244 -11.92 -19.34 7.48
N ASP A 245 -11.10 -20.11 8.16
CA ASP A 245 -10.86 -20.00 9.60
C ASP A 245 -9.87 -18.87 9.95
N ILE A 246 -9.13 -18.36 8.98
CA ILE A 246 -8.20 -17.24 9.18
C ILE A 246 -8.93 -15.91 9.01
N LYS A 247 -8.88 -15.07 10.04
CA LYS A 247 -9.44 -13.71 9.96
C LYS A 247 -8.53 -12.80 9.17
N LEU A 248 -9.09 -12.06 8.22
CA LEU A 248 -8.42 -11.01 7.47
C LEU A 248 -8.89 -9.66 8.00
N ILE A 249 -7.96 -8.84 8.52
CA ILE A 249 -8.30 -7.57 9.19
C ILE A 249 -7.53 -6.43 8.54
N GLY A 250 -8.26 -5.52 7.90
CA GLY A 250 -7.75 -4.27 7.35
C GLY A 250 -7.95 -3.11 8.32
N CYS A 251 -6.91 -2.35 8.61
CA CYS A 251 -6.96 -1.19 9.52
C CYS A 251 -6.94 0.10 8.71
N GLU A 252 -8.08 0.81 8.69
CA GLU A 252 -8.24 2.06 7.95
C GLU A 252 -7.86 3.28 8.79
N ALA A 253 -7.41 4.35 8.14
CA ALA A 253 -7.07 5.60 8.81
C ALA A 253 -8.34 6.43 9.10
N ALA A 254 -8.78 6.44 10.34
CA ALA A 254 -9.94 7.23 10.78
C ALA A 254 -9.59 8.69 11.11
N GLY A 255 -8.33 9.10 11.00
CA GLY A 255 -7.93 10.49 11.26
C GLY A 255 -8.36 10.97 12.64
N LYS A 256 -9.26 11.93 12.67
CA LYS A 256 -9.86 12.47 13.92
C LYS A 256 -11.14 11.76 14.35
N GLY A 257 -11.52 10.70 13.66
CA GLY A 257 -12.70 9.88 13.94
C GLY A 257 -13.66 9.79 12.75
N VAL A 258 -14.34 8.65 12.62
CA VAL A 258 -15.29 8.38 11.52
C VAL A 258 -16.53 9.28 11.54
N ASP A 259 -16.84 9.88 12.67
CA ASP A 259 -17.96 10.83 12.83
C ASP A 259 -17.56 12.28 12.50
N THR A 260 -16.35 12.50 12.02
CA THR A 260 -15.80 13.80 11.64
C THR A 260 -15.59 13.90 10.13
N ALA A 261 -15.41 15.12 9.61
CA ALA A 261 -14.99 15.33 8.22
C ALA A 261 -13.49 15.01 8.00
N LEU A 262 -12.72 14.75 9.08
CA LEU A 262 -11.28 14.52 9.05
C LEU A 262 -10.99 13.02 9.21
N THR A 263 -11.39 12.25 8.20
CA THR A 263 -11.19 10.78 8.14
C THR A 263 -10.86 10.33 6.73
N ALA A 264 -10.14 9.23 6.59
CA ALA A 264 -9.88 8.54 5.33
C ALA A 264 -10.34 7.06 5.38
N ALA A 265 -11.18 6.70 6.35
CA ALA A 265 -11.70 5.34 6.54
C ALA A 265 -12.80 5.04 5.51
N THR A 266 -12.39 4.62 4.32
CA THR A 266 -13.26 4.49 3.13
C THR A 266 -14.36 3.43 3.28
N ILE A 267 -14.09 2.28 3.87
CA ILE A 267 -15.13 1.25 4.11
C ILE A 267 -16.12 1.74 5.16
N ALA A 268 -15.63 2.43 6.19
CA ALA A 268 -16.49 2.90 7.28
C ALA A 268 -17.38 4.07 6.87
N THR A 269 -16.93 4.99 5.99
CA THR A 269 -17.62 6.25 5.70
C THR A 269 -17.97 6.48 4.24
N GLY A 270 -17.36 5.71 3.33
CA GLY A 270 -17.55 5.84 1.88
C GLY A 270 -18.81 5.16 1.36
N SER A 271 -19.05 5.36 0.09
CA SER A 271 -20.15 4.72 -0.63
C SER A 271 -19.71 4.26 -2.03
N LEU A 272 -20.52 3.42 -2.67
CA LEU A 272 -20.22 2.82 -3.97
C LEU A 272 -20.27 3.89 -5.07
N GLY A 273 -19.24 3.90 -5.91
CA GLY A 273 -19.21 4.78 -7.09
C GLY A 273 -18.06 4.44 -8.04
N VAL A 274 -17.79 5.33 -8.98
CA VAL A 274 -16.71 5.19 -9.96
C VAL A 274 -15.74 6.35 -9.81
N PHE A 275 -14.46 6.03 -9.62
CA PHE A 275 -13.40 7.02 -9.57
C PHE A 275 -12.05 6.39 -9.94
N HIS A 276 -11.08 7.17 -10.38
CA HIS A 276 -9.75 6.71 -10.80
C HIS A 276 -9.79 5.45 -11.68
N GLY A 277 -10.78 5.36 -12.57
CA GLY A 277 -10.90 4.26 -13.55
C GLY A 277 -11.50 2.95 -13.04
N MET A 278 -11.97 2.89 -11.80
CA MET A 278 -12.56 1.69 -11.19
C MET A 278 -13.89 1.97 -10.51
N LYS A 279 -14.72 0.94 -10.36
CA LYS A 279 -15.89 0.96 -9.46
C LYS A 279 -15.50 0.34 -8.13
N SER A 280 -15.65 1.11 -7.05
CA SER A 280 -15.31 0.68 -5.69
C SER A 280 -16.02 1.55 -4.66
N TYR A 281 -15.73 1.36 -3.37
CA TYR A 281 -16.07 2.34 -2.34
C TYR A 281 -15.09 3.50 -2.37
N PHE A 282 -15.62 4.72 -2.19
CA PHE A 282 -14.80 5.92 -1.96
C PHE A 282 -15.56 6.96 -1.14
N CYS A 283 -14.84 7.84 -0.47
CA CYS A 283 -15.41 8.96 0.27
C CYS A 283 -15.96 9.98 -0.73
N GLN A 284 -17.26 10.21 -0.70
CA GLN A 284 -17.95 11.13 -1.59
C GLN A 284 -19.02 11.94 -0.84
N ASP A 285 -19.29 13.14 -1.34
CA ASP A 285 -20.32 13.99 -0.84
C ASP A 285 -21.72 13.57 -1.35
N LYS A 286 -22.74 14.27 -0.90
CA LYS A 286 -24.14 14.03 -1.32
C LYS A 286 -24.40 14.21 -2.82
N TYR A 287 -23.47 14.81 -3.54
CA TYR A 287 -23.55 15.01 -5.00
C TYR A 287 -22.71 14.01 -5.79
N GLY A 288 -22.05 13.06 -5.12
CA GLY A 288 -21.19 12.06 -5.74
C GLY A 288 -19.80 12.57 -6.09
N GLN A 289 -19.39 13.75 -5.58
CA GLN A 289 -18.04 14.26 -5.76
C GLN A 289 -17.10 13.64 -4.72
N ILE A 290 -15.83 13.44 -5.08
CA ILE A 290 -14.82 12.95 -4.15
C ILE A 290 -14.72 13.92 -2.99
N ALA A 291 -15.04 13.47 -1.78
CA ALA A 291 -14.92 14.27 -0.57
C ALA A 291 -13.43 14.43 -0.18
N PRO A 292 -13.03 15.58 0.38
CA PRO A 292 -11.75 15.69 1.06
C PRO A 292 -11.64 14.65 2.17
N VAL A 293 -10.47 14.05 2.31
CA VAL A 293 -10.16 13.12 3.40
C VAL A 293 -8.98 13.64 4.20
N TYR A 294 -8.72 13.00 5.34
CA TYR A 294 -7.63 13.39 6.19
C TYR A 294 -7.05 12.19 6.95
N SER A 295 -5.75 12.10 6.99
CA SER A 295 -4.96 11.25 7.87
C SER A 295 -3.62 11.91 8.18
N LEU A 296 -3.10 11.73 9.39
CA LEU A 296 -1.71 12.05 9.72
C LEU A 296 -0.73 11.26 8.83
N SER A 297 -1.14 10.08 8.40
CA SER A 297 -0.40 9.22 7.49
C SER A 297 -0.66 9.62 6.04
N ALA A 298 0.31 10.27 5.41
CA ALA A 298 0.21 10.65 3.99
C ALA A 298 0.02 9.44 3.05
N GLY A 299 0.49 8.25 3.42
CA GLY A 299 0.31 7.02 2.64
C GLY A 299 -1.09 6.42 2.74
N LEU A 300 -1.89 6.81 3.74
CA LEU A 300 -3.29 6.39 3.91
C LEU A 300 -4.29 7.53 3.63
N ASP A 301 -3.81 8.73 3.34
CA ASP A 301 -4.63 9.92 3.01
C ASP A 301 -5.15 9.81 1.57
N TYR A 302 -6.03 8.86 1.34
CA TYR A 302 -6.60 8.52 0.04
C TYR A 302 -8.09 8.21 0.15
N PRO A 303 -8.95 8.82 -0.67
CA PRO A 303 -10.40 8.76 -0.50
C PRO A 303 -11.05 7.47 -1.01
N GLY A 304 -10.31 6.41 -1.28
CA GLY A 304 -10.86 5.21 -1.86
C GLY A 304 -10.12 3.93 -1.51
N ILE A 305 -10.65 2.80 -1.94
CA ILE A 305 -10.09 1.48 -1.66
C ILE A 305 -10.10 0.61 -2.92
N GLY A 306 -9.15 -0.32 -3.01
CA GLY A 306 -9.09 -1.27 -4.11
C GLY A 306 -10.37 -2.10 -4.27
N PRO A 307 -10.78 -2.42 -5.51
CA PRO A 307 -12.07 -3.07 -5.76
C PRO A 307 -12.15 -4.50 -5.20
N GLU A 308 -11.02 -5.20 -5.06
CA GLU A 308 -11.00 -6.51 -4.44
C GLU A 308 -11.22 -6.43 -2.92
N HIS A 309 -10.72 -5.38 -2.25
CA HIS A 309 -11.05 -5.10 -0.86
C HIS A 309 -12.54 -4.83 -0.66
N ALA A 310 -13.13 -4.01 -1.55
CA ALA A 310 -14.56 -3.75 -1.53
C ALA A 310 -15.39 -5.06 -1.65
N TYR A 311 -14.96 -5.95 -2.53
CA TYR A 311 -15.57 -7.29 -2.68
C TYR A 311 -15.38 -8.16 -1.43
N LEU A 312 -14.19 -8.17 -0.83
CA LEU A 312 -13.94 -8.93 0.41
C LEU A 312 -14.77 -8.39 1.58
N HIS A 313 -15.03 -7.08 1.61
CA HIS A 313 -15.94 -6.47 2.57
C HIS A 313 -17.39 -6.94 2.34
N ASP A 314 -17.91 -6.81 1.13
CA ASP A 314 -19.30 -7.18 0.79
C ASP A 314 -19.60 -8.65 1.06
N THR A 315 -18.63 -9.52 0.76
CA THR A 315 -18.72 -10.95 1.02
C THR A 315 -18.43 -11.33 2.47
N LYS A 316 -18.13 -10.35 3.33
CA LYS A 316 -17.74 -10.55 4.73
C LYS A 316 -16.52 -11.48 4.90
N ARG A 317 -15.68 -11.56 3.87
CA ARG A 317 -14.44 -12.35 3.93
C ARG A 317 -13.35 -11.63 4.71
N ALA A 318 -13.29 -10.31 4.64
CA ALA A 318 -12.39 -9.47 5.41
C ALA A 318 -13.18 -8.45 6.25
N GLN A 319 -12.66 -8.15 7.43
CA GLN A 319 -13.14 -7.11 8.32
C GLN A 319 -12.27 -5.86 8.12
N TYR A 320 -12.91 -4.69 8.14
CA TYR A 320 -12.20 -3.40 8.10
C TYR A 320 -12.55 -2.61 9.36
N VAL A 321 -11.52 -2.08 10.01
CA VAL A 321 -11.66 -1.39 11.29
C VAL A 321 -11.01 -0.02 11.23
N PRO A 322 -11.71 1.04 11.68
CA PRO A 322 -11.16 2.37 11.76
C PRO A 322 -10.17 2.49 12.93
N VAL A 323 -9.07 3.20 12.70
CA VAL A 323 -8.04 3.52 13.69
C VAL A 323 -7.73 5.02 13.59
N THR A 324 -7.81 5.73 14.71
CA THR A 324 -7.56 7.18 14.76
C THR A 324 -6.06 7.51 14.72
N ASP A 325 -5.74 8.76 14.42
CA ASP A 325 -4.36 9.26 14.46
C ASP A 325 -3.73 9.08 15.85
N ASP A 326 -4.48 9.37 16.93
CA ASP A 326 -3.98 9.23 18.31
C ASP A 326 -3.62 7.78 18.61
N GLU A 327 -4.50 6.83 18.26
CA GLU A 327 -4.25 5.39 18.43
C GLU A 327 -3.04 4.93 17.62
N ALA A 328 -2.88 5.43 16.39
CA ALA A 328 -1.75 5.09 15.53
C ALA A 328 -0.43 5.66 16.09
N VAL A 329 -0.44 6.90 16.59
CA VAL A 329 0.75 7.52 17.20
C VAL A 329 1.14 6.84 18.51
N ASP A 330 0.17 6.47 19.35
CA ASP A 330 0.42 5.70 20.57
C ASP A 330 1.04 4.34 20.24
N ALA A 331 0.54 3.66 19.21
CA ALA A 331 1.07 2.38 18.75
C ALA A 331 2.48 2.51 18.13
N PHE A 332 2.74 3.59 17.39
CA PHE A 332 4.08 3.90 16.87
C PHE A 332 5.11 4.04 18.00
N GLU A 333 4.76 4.78 19.04
CA GLU A 333 5.62 4.94 20.21
C GLU A 333 5.75 3.63 21.02
N TYR A 334 4.67 2.87 21.14
CA TYR A 334 4.65 1.60 21.87
C TYR A 334 5.60 0.58 21.25
N ILE A 335 5.47 0.31 19.94
CA ILE A 335 6.34 -0.67 19.27
C ILE A 335 7.81 -0.23 19.26
N ALA A 336 8.07 1.09 19.16
CA ALA A 336 9.42 1.62 19.24
C ALA A 336 10.06 1.37 20.61
N LYS A 337 9.31 1.55 21.70
CA LYS A 337 9.78 1.32 23.08
C LYS A 337 9.87 -0.18 23.44
N THR A 338 8.96 -0.99 22.91
CA THR A 338 8.82 -2.41 23.28
C THR A 338 9.74 -3.28 22.44
N GLU A 339 9.75 -3.12 21.12
CA GLU A 339 10.51 -3.99 20.20
C GLU A 339 11.73 -3.28 19.58
N GLY A 340 11.94 -1.99 19.82
CA GLY A 340 13.02 -1.22 19.20
C GLY A 340 12.81 -1.00 17.69
N ILE A 341 11.56 -1.02 17.22
CA ILE A 341 11.21 -0.89 15.80
C ILE A 341 10.47 0.41 15.56
N ILE A 342 11.03 1.29 14.75
CA ILE A 342 10.38 2.51 14.28
C ILE A 342 9.68 2.17 12.95
N CYS A 343 8.42 1.72 13.03
CA CYS A 343 7.63 1.39 11.85
C CYS A 343 7.02 2.65 11.20
N ALA A 344 6.65 2.59 9.93
CA ALA A 344 5.90 3.67 9.29
C ALA A 344 4.57 3.93 10.03
N ILE A 345 4.15 5.20 10.09
CA ILE A 345 2.87 5.57 10.71
C ILE A 345 1.69 4.86 10.05
N GLU A 346 1.79 4.53 8.77
CA GLU A 346 0.86 3.66 8.07
C GLU A 346 0.71 2.32 8.80
N SER A 347 1.83 1.64 9.05
CA SER A 347 1.86 0.33 9.71
C SER A 347 1.40 0.39 11.17
N ALA A 348 1.61 1.52 11.83
CA ALA A 348 1.19 1.73 13.21
C ALA A 348 -0.34 1.63 13.39
N HIS A 349 -1.14 1.90 12.36
CA HIS A 349 -2.59 1.65 12.40
C HIS A 349 -2.90 0.17 12.62
N ALA A 350 -2.16 -0.74 11.95
CA ALA A 350 -2.33 -2.17 12.18
C ALA A 350 -1.83 -2.60 13.56
N ILE A 351 -0.72 -2.05 14.04
CA ILE A 351 -0.20 -2.28 15.39
C ILE A 351 -1.21 -1.81 16.45
N ALA A 352 -1.84 -0.64 16.27
CA ALA A 352 -2.85 -0.13 17.19
C ALA A 352 -4.02 -1.11 17.38
N HIS A 353 -4.53 -1.67 16.29
CA HIS A 353 -5.60 -2.66 16.40
C HIS A 353 -5.10 -4.00 16.96
N ALA A 354 -3.86 -4.43 16.63
CA ALA A 354 -3.26 -5.60 17.22
C ALA A 354 -3.16 -5.51 18.75
N ILE A 355 -2.76 -4.35 19.29
CA ILE A 355 -2.73 -4.09 20.73
C ILE A 355 -4.11 -4.28 21.35
N LYS A 356 -5.17 -3.79 20.70
CA LYS A 356 -6.55 -3.90 21.21
C LYS A 356 -7.05 -5.35 21.30
N ILE A 357 -6.71 -6.18 20.30
CA ILE A 357 -7.32 -7.51 20.21
C ILE A 357 -6.43 -8.63 20.79
N ALA A 358 -5.10 -8.47 20.80
CA ALA A 358 -4.19 -9.53 21.18
C ALA A 358 -4.48 -10.10 22.60
N SER A 359 -4.75 -9.22 23.58
CA SER A 359 -5.09 -9.63 24.96
C SER A 359 -6.40 -10.38 25.06
N THR A 360 -7.31 -10.25 24.10
CA THR A 360 -8.59 -10.96 24.06
C THR A 360 -8.51 -12.33 23.38
N MET A 361 -7.40 -12.62 22.72
CA MET A 361 -7.13 -13.87 22.02
C MET A 361 -6.48 -14.91 22.96
N LYS A 362 -6.54 -16.18 22.60
CA LYS A 362 -5.91 -17.25 23.35
C LYS A 362 -4.39 -17.19 23.19
N LYS A 363 -3.64 -17.71 24.18
CA LYS A 363 -2.17 -17.77 24.13
C LYS A 363 -1.61 -18.58 22.96
N ASP A 364 -2.37 -19.56 22.48
CA ASP A 364 -2.00 -20.38 21.33
C ASP A 364 -2.46 -19.80 20.00
N ASP A 365 -3.24 -18.72 20.00
CA ASP A 365 -3.58 -18.00 18.78
C ASP A 365 -2.35 -17.28 18.22
N ILE A 366 -2.34 -17.10 16.91
CA ILE A 366 -1.25 -16.43 16.21
C ILE A 366 -1.83 -15.26 15.43
N LEU A 367 -1.26 -14.08 15.64
CA LEU A 367 -1.58 -12.86 14.91
C LEU A 367 -0.36 -12.43 14.09
N ILE A 368 -0.50 -12.34 12.78
CA ILE A 368 0.53 -11.78 11.91
C ILE A 368 0.14 -10.36 11.51
N VAL A 369 1.02 -9.39 11.77
CA VAL A 369 0.84 -7.99 11.39
C VAL A 369 1.86 -7.62 10.31
N CYS A 370 1.40 -7.05 9.20
CA CYS A 370 2.29 -6.55 8.15
C CYS A 370 2.87 -5.19 8.54
N LEU A 371 4.18 -5.13 8.81
CA LEU A 371 4.92 -3.88 8.89
C LEU A 371 5.27 -3.43 7.48
N SER A 372 4.39 -2.67 6.86
CA SER A 372 4.44 -2.34 5.44
C SER A 372 5.60 -1.41 5.05
N GLY A 373 6.14 -0.64 6.01
CA GLY A 373 7.26 0.26 5.79
C GLY A 373 7.92 0.75 7.08
N ARG A 374 9.11 1.35 6.94
CA ARG A 374 9.88 1.93 8.04
C ARG A 374 9.48 3.38 8.31
N GLY A 375 9.66 3.81 9.54
CA GLY A 375 9.16 5.09 10.06
C GLY A 375 10.17 6.23 10.16
N ASP A 376 11.41 6.10 9.65
CA ASP A 376 12.39 7.19 9.69
C ASP A 376 11.83 8.50 9.14
N LYS A 377 11.02 8.39 8.09
CA LYS A 377 10.33 9.53 7.45
C LYS A 377 9.30 10.21 8.34
N ASP A 378 8.78 9.51 9.36
CA ASP A 378 7.64 9.95 10.18
C ASP A 378 8.07 10.54 11.52
N VAL A 379 9.32 10.30 11.95
CA VAL A 379 9.82 10.71 13.27
C VAL A 379 9.58 12.20 13.54
N ALA A 380 9.92 13.06 12.56
CA ALA A 380 9.72 14.50 12.70
C ALA A 380 8.24 14.90 12.77
N ALA A 381 7.37 14.25 11.97
CA ALA A 381 5.94 14.50 11.99
C ALA A 381 5.30 14.05 13.31
N ILE A 382 5.70 12.89 13.84
CA ILE A 382 5.24 12.39 15.14
C ILE A 382 5.69 13.29 16.28
N ALA A 383 6.94 13.78 16.27
CA ALA A 383 7.42 14.70 17.27
C ALA A 383 6.61 16.00 17.28
N ARG A 384 6.35 16.60 16.11
CA ARG A 384 5.46 17.78 15.98
C ARG A 384 4.05 17.48 16.47
N TYR A 385 3.48 16.31 16.14
CA TYR A 385 2.16 15.90 16.63
C TYR A 385 2.08 15.83 18.14
N ARG A 386 3.20 15.42 18.80
CA ARG A 386 3.34 15.42 20.27
C ARG A 386 3.77 16.77 20.86
N GLY A 387 3.82 17.84 20.06
CA GLY A 387 4.25 19.17 20.51
C GLY A 387 5.74 19.28 20.86
N LYS A 388 6.58 18.41 20.29
CA LYS A 388 8.04 18.46 20.48
C LYS A 388 8.69 19.21 19.31
N GLU A 389 9.57 20.13 19.62
CA GLU A 389 10.46 20.73 18.63
C GLU A 389 11.63 19.79 18.34
N ILE A 390 11.94 19.63 17.06
CA ILE A 390 13.15 18.94 16.60
C ILE A 390 13.94 19.94 15.77
N TYR A 391 15.20 20.09 16.11
CA TYR A 391 16.14 20.82 15.28
C TYR A 391 16.67 19.86 14.22
N GLU A 392 16.40 20.16 12.96
CA GLU A 392 16.94 19.44 11.79
C GLU A 392 18.38 19.90 11.51
#